data_8f269695621fa1f270e234e3296154eb
#
_entry.id   8f269695621fa1f270e234e3296154eb
#
_cell.length_a   1.000
_cell.length_b   1.000
_cell.length_c   1.000
_cell.angle_alpha   90.00
_cell.angle_beta   90.00
_cell.angle_gamma   90.00
#
_symmetry.space_group_name_H-M   'P 1'
#
loop_
_entity.id
_entity.type
_entity.pdbx_description
1 polymer ?
#
loop_
_entity_poly.entity_id
_entity_poly.type
_entity_poly.pdbx_seq_one_letter_code
_entity_poly.pdbx_strand_id
1 'polypeptide(L)'
;MKITKLILFIVLFSQGLFASTLHRGLGPEPDSLDIHQAQGLPAIQLLREIREGLTTFDAAGNVVAGTAASWEILDDGKTYRFELRKNARWSNGDALTADDFVRAWQRALAPITLARTAGLLAPVMNAREATEGLVKPSAVGIKALSATSLEIKLNVVTPWFLEVLAHPVAFPLHVEDMAHPLEAPVNGAFMIDNLTFHALIRLKKNPQFHAAESVSLDVVEYFPIEDPNSELSRFRAGELDMTETIPAGRHDWLQTYMGDVLKVSPYIGSFWLGINVGRKPFVDNVKLRRALSLAVDRRIIARLVVGAGELPAWSIVPPGIAGYSPQAFDGSELDQEAREQEAKRLYTEARQGKNKPLLIELRYNTSSQHRKIALAVSSMWRQVLGVDTELVNEEWKVFVNNRRQGVLTQVFRGGWIADYADPTSFLDLFRSDSDLNTTFYKNEVFDRLMDQAIVLKGDERMQHLQRAETLLLKDMPVIPLYFYVSRHLLKPTVTGYEPNVRDIHLSRYLGVKSKTP
;
A
#
# COMPACT_ATOMS: atom_id res chain seq x y z
N MET A 1 1.53 84.15 13.19
CA MET A 1 1.73 83.11 12.21
C MET A 1 2.15 81.87 12.98
N LYS A 2 1.19 80.94 13.27
CA LYS A 2 1.45 79.67 14.01
C LYS A 2 1.50 78.57 13.02
N ILE A 3 2.67 77.94 12.92
CA ILE A 3 2.90 76.73 12.04
C ILE A 3 2.55 75.48 12.86
N THR A 4 1.42 74.84 12.53
CA THR A 4 1.00 73.61 13.15
C THR A 4 1.72 72.47 12.41
N LYS A 5 2.65 71.76 13.10
CA LYS A 5 3.30 70.57 12.58
C LYS A 5 2.33 69.38 12.66
N LEU A 6 1.92 68.86 11.50
CA LEU A 6 1.14 67.61 11.35
C LEU A 6 2.11 66.45 11.48
N ILE A 7 2.02 65.67 12.57
CA ILE A 7 2.77 64.42 12.74
C ILE A 7 1.93 63.32 12.15
N LEU A 8 2.40 62.78 10.99
CA LEU A 8 1.80 61.62 10.33
C LEU A 8 2.26 60.32 11.05
N PHE A 9 1.38 59.70 11.81
CA PHE A 9 1.62 58.39 12.42
C PHE A 9 1.42 57.33 11.33
N ILE A 10 2.52 56.77 10.79
CA ILE A 10 2.48 55.58 9.95
C ILE A 10 2.34 54.37 10.88
N VAL A 11 1.12 53.85 10.99
CA VAL A 11 0.86 52.54 11.62
C VAL A 11 1.30 51.47 10.65
N LEU A 12 2.50 50.95 10.85
CA LEU A 12 2.96 49.71 10.20
C LEU A 12 2.13 48.55 10.78
N PHE A 13 1.10 48.14 10.04
CA PHE A 13 0.47 46.84 10.25
C PHE A 13 1.51 45.77 9.94
N SER A 14 2.21 45.26 10.94
CA SER A 14 2.90 44.00 10.84
C SER A 14 1.81 42.93 10.67
N GLN A 15 1.56 42.51 9.42
CA GLN A 15 0.85 41.25 9.17
C GLN A 15 1.73 40.18 9.80
N GLY A 16 1.35 39.73 10.99
CA GLY A 16 1.96 38.53 11.57
C GLY A 16 1.81 37.41 10.55
N LEU A 17 2.92 36.99 9.97
CA LEU A 17 2.99 35.75 9.21
C LEU A 17 2.66 34.63 10.21
N PHE A 18 1.40 34.23 10.27
CA PHE A 18 1.03 32.98 10.94
C PHE A 18 1.62 31.86 10.11
N ALA A 19 2.46 31.03 10.74
CA ALA A 19 3.01 29.85 10.12
C ALA A 19 1.87 28.97 9.54
N SER A 20 1.99 28.60 8.27
CA SER A 20 1.01 27.74 7.63
C SER A 20 1.13 26.33 8.21
N THR A 21 0.16 25.96 9.06
CA THR A 21 0.15 24.69 9.80
C THR A 21 -0.95 23.78 9.28
N LEU A 22 -0.61 22.52 9.01
CA LEU A 22 -1.54 21.45 8.66
C LEU A 22 -1.66 20.47 9.83
N HIS A 23 -2.90 20.17 10.26
CA HIS A 23 -3.19 19.24 11.35
C HIS A 23 -3.73 17.92 10.77
N ARG A 24 -2.99 16.81 10.99
CA ARG A 24 -3.30 15.50 10.42
C ARG A 24 -3.47 14.43 11.51
N GLY A 25 -4.44 13.55 11.31
CA GLY A 25 -4.45 12.25 11.98
C GLY A 25 -3.31 11.36 11.46
N LEU A 26 -2.88 10.40 12.27
CA LEU A 26 -1.80 9.48 11.93
C LEU A 26 -2.20 8.00 12.11
N GLY A 27 -3.36 7.73 12.75
CA GLY A 27 -3.64 6.39 13.24
C GLY A 27 -2.81 6.06 14.48
N PRO A 28 -2.31 4.81 14.61
CA PRO A 28 -1.45 4.43 15.72
C PRO A 28 -0.13 5.19 15.75
N GLU A 29 0.50 5.22 16.92
CA GLU A 29 1.86 5.75 17.05
C GLU A 29 2.85 4.94 16.21
N PRO A 30 3.85 5.57 15.58
CA PRO A 30 4.90 4.87 14.84
C PRO A 30 5.65 3.88 15.72
N ASP A 31 5.88 2.69 15.19
CA ASP A 31 6.65 1.64 15.87
C ASP A 31 8.15 1.95 15.93
N SER A 32 8.66 2.71 14.95
CA SER A 32 10.06 3.16 14.89
C SER A 32 10.21 4.30 13.89
N LEU A 33 11.20 5.16 14.10
CA LEU A 33 11.68 6.14 13.12
C LEU A 33 13.06 5.76 12.55
N ASP A 34 13.59 4.60 12.89
CA ASP A 34 14.72 4.01 12.17
C ASP A 34 14.21 3.37 10.88
N ILE A 35 14.74 3.83 9.73
CA ILE A 35 14.30 3.40 8.39
C ILE A 35 14.39 1.87 8.15
N HIS A 36 15.22 1.15 8.92
CA HIS A 36 15.40 -0.29 8.80
C HIS A 36 14.58 -1.09 9.84
N GLN A 37 14.07 -0.44 10.89
CA GLN A 37 13.25 -1.07 11.93
C GLN A 37 11.77 -0.77 11.77
N ALA A 38 11.41 0.34 11.12
CA ALA A 38 10.04 0.76 10.87
C ALA A 38 9.27 -0.24 10.00
N GLN A 39 8.04 -0.57 10.39
CA GLN A 39 7.20 -1.54 9.69
C GLN A 39 5.76 -1.06 9.45
N GLY A 40 5.20 -0.28 10.35
CA GLY A 40 3.81 0.20 10.26
C GLY A 40 3.62 1.36 9.29
N LEU A 41 2.42 1.48 8.70
CA LEU A 41 2.08 2.60 7.82
C LEU A 41 2.36 3.98 8.46
N PRO A 42 2.04 4.24 9.75
CA PRO A 42 2.33 5.53 10.37
C PRO A 42 3.83 5.87 10.39
N ALA A 43 4.69 4.88 10.64
CA ALA A 43 6.13 5.07 10.61
C ALA A 43 6.64 5.37 9.19
N ILE A 44 6.17 4.61 8.20
CA ILE A 44 6.52 4.79 6.79
C ILE A 44 6.07 6.18 6.30
N GLN A 45 4.88 6.62 6.70
CA GLN A 45 4.35 7.95 6.36
C GLN A 45 5.24 9.06 6.91
N LEU A 46 5.58 9.03 8.19
CA LEU A 46 6.47 10.03 8.80
C LEU A 46 7.87 10.01 8.21
N LEU A 47 8.43 8.82 7.98
CA LEU A 47 9.74 8.68 7.37
C LEU A 47 9.80 9.30 5.97
N ARG A 48 8.72 9.23 5.19
CA ARG A 48 8.62 9.90 3.88
C ARG A 48 8.49 11.43 3.96
N GLU A 49 8.06 11.97 5.10
CA GLU A 49 8.06 13.43 5.32
C GLU A 49 9.45 13.96 5.65
N ILE A 50 10.20 13.21 6.49
CA ILE A 50 11.49 13.65 7.01
C ILE A 50 12.69 13.13 6.21
N ARG A 51 12.47 12.14 5.33
CA ARG A 51 13.52 11.55 4.47
C ARG A 51 13.02 11.36 3.05
N GLU A 52 13.96 11.26 2.11
CA GLU A 52 13.67 11.03 0.70
C GLU A 52 14.69 10.05 0.10
N GLY A 53 14.20 9.11 -0.73
CA GLY A 53 15.01 8.15 -1.47
C GLY A 53 15.57 8.68 -2.78
N LEU A 54 16.17 7.80 -3.58
CA LEU A 54 16.58 8.12 -4.96
C LEU A 54 15.38 8.56 -5.79
N THR A 55 14.26 7.86 -5.63
CA THR A 55 12.95 8.21 -6.17
C THR A 55 12.00 8.57 -5.03
N THR A 56 10.86 9.14 -5.40
CA THR A 56 9.77 9.50 -4.50
C THR A 56 8.44 9.45 -5.26
N PHE A 57 7.34 9.83 -4.61
CA PHE A 57 6.03 9.91 -5.27
C PHE A 57 5.61 11.37 -5.43
N ASP A 58 4.93 11.69 -6.55
CA ASP A 58 4.19 12.93 -6.73
C ASP A 58 2.83 12.89 -6.02
N ALA A 59 2.04 13.96 -6.12
CA ALA A 59 0.71 14.03 -5.50
C ALA A 59 -0.26 12.98 -6.06
N ALA A 60 -0.13 12.62 -7.34
CA ALA A 60 -0.94 11.60 -8.01
C ALA A 60 -0.47 10.16 -7.72
N GLY A 61 0.62 9.99 -6.93
CA GLY A 61 1.18 8.67 -6.57
C GLY A 61 2.09 8.07 -7.65
N ASN A 62 2.52 8.84 -8.66
CA ASN A 62 3.49 8.38 -9.65
C ASN A 62 4.91 8.45 -9.09
N VAL A 63 5.76 7.50 -9.52
CA VAL A 63 7.19 7.53 -9.18
C VAL A 63 7.88 8.65 -9.95
N VAL A 64 8.55 9.51 -9.21
CA VAL A 64 9.30 10.66 -9.75
C VAL A 64 10.71 10.74 -9.14
N ALA A 65 11.54 11.60 -9.70
CA ALA A 65 12.88 11.89 -9.18
C ALA A 65 12.80 12.49 -7.78
N GLY A 66 13.46 11.83 -6.83
CA GLY A 66 13.65 12.29 -5.45
C GLY A 66 15.00 12.96 -5.27
N THR A 67 15.85 12.40 -4.39
CA THR A 67 17.24 12.83 -4.21
C THR A 67 18.08 12.65 -5.48
N ALA A 68 17.78 11.65 -6.32
CA ALA A 68 18.32 11.59 -7.67
C ALA A 68 17.68 12.65 -8.56
N ALA A 69 18.48 13.31 -9.41
CA ALA A 69 18.00 14.22 -10.44
C ALA A 69 17.52 13.46 -11.68
N SER A 70 18.18 12.33 -11.99
CA SER A 70 17.89 11.47 -13.14
C SER A 70 18.43 10.07 -12.92
N TRP A 71 17.98 9.14 -13.75
CA TRP A 71 18.51 7.78 -13.81
C TRP A 71 18.49 7.25 -15.24
N GLU A 72 19.33 6.26 -15.48
CA GLU A 72 19.38 5.47 -16.71
C GLU A 72 19.26 3.98 -16.35
N ILE A 73 18.47 3.25 -17.14
CA ILE A 73 18.40 1.79 -17.07
C ILE A 73 19.13 1.26 -18.29
N LEU A 74 20.20 0.49 -18.09
CA LEU A 74 20.99 -0.03 -19.19
C LEU A 74 20.25 -1.17 -19.93
N ASP A 75 20.77 -1.55 -21.09
CA ASP A 75 20.12 -2.50 -22.03
C ASP A 75 19.83 -3.88 -21.43
N ASP A 76 20.58 -4.29 -20.38
CA ASP A 76 20.32 -5.52 -19.65
C ASP A 76 19.04 -5.48 -18.79
N GLY A 77 18.47 -4.27 -18.57
CA GLY A 77 17.32 -4.05 -17.69
C GLY A 77 17.59 -4.32 -16.20
N LYS A 78 18.84 -4.60 -15.83
CA LYS A 78 19.26 -4.95 -14.47
C LYS A 78 20.24 -3.95 -13.87
N THR A 79 20.85 -3.10 -14.67
CA THR A 79 21.80 -2.09 -14.22
C THR A 79 21.18 -0.72 -14.28
N TYR A 80 21.12 -0.06 -13.13
CA TYR A 80 20.57 1.29 -12.95
C TYR A 80 21.72 2.23 -12.57
N ARG A 81 21.81 3.39 -13.23
CA ARG A 81 22.70 4.48 -12.85
C ARG A 81 21.91 5.70 -12.47
N PHE A 82 22.21 6.27 -11.33
CA PHE A 82 21.55 7.45 -10.79
C PHE A 82 22.54 8.61 -10.69
N GLU A 83 22.09 9.79 -11.07
CA GLU A 83 22.79 11.04 -10.82
C GLU A 83 22.06 11.80 -9.72
N LEU A 84 22.73 12.04 -8.58
CA LEU A 84 22.18 12.77 -7.46
C LEU A 84 22.10 14.26 -7.76
N ARG A 85 21.14 14.95 -7.15
CA ARG A 85 21.02 16.41 -7.25
C ARG A 85 22.24 17.07 -6.61
N LYS A 86 22.85 18.03 -7.31
CA LYS A 86 24.02 18.78 -6.82
C LYS A 86 23.72 19.59 -5.56
N ASN A 87 22.46 19.95 -5.34
CA ASN A 87 21.97 20.66 -4.16
C ASN A 87 21.31 19.74 -3.12
N ALA A 88 21.45 18.41 -3.24
CA ALA A 88 21.02 17.48 -2.21
C ALA A 88 21.86 17.67 -0.95
N ARG A 89 21.18 17.93 0.19
CA ARG A 89 21.82 18.18 1.48
C ARG A 89 21.04 17.53 2.61
N TRP A 90 21.77 17.27 3.65
CA TRP A 90 21.21 16.96 4.95
C TRP A 90 20.75 18.25 5.65
N SER A 91 19.83 18.14 6.61
CA SER A 91 19.26 19.31 7.31
C SER A 91 20.27 20.12 8.12
N ASN A 92 21.43 19.55 8.44
CA ASN A 92 22.57 20.25 9.05
C ASN A 92 23.44 20.99 8.02
N GLY A 93 23.14 20.87 6.72
CA GLY A 93 23.90 21.51 5.63
C GLY A 93 24.97 20.63 4.98
N ASP A 94 25.26 19.47 5.52
CA ASP A 94 26.21 18.52 4.92
C ASP A 94 25.76 18.08 3.52
N ALA A 95 26.72 17.83 2.63
CA ALA A 95 26.41 17.30 1.30
C ALA A 95 25.88 15.86 1.42
N LEU A 96 24.77 15.56 0.77
CA LEU A 96 24.29 14.20 0.63
C LEU A 96 24.99 13.54 -0.57
N THR A 97 25.57 12.35 -0.35
CA THR A 97 26.43 11.68 -1.32
C THR A 97 25.95 10.26 -1.65
N ALA A 98 26.50 9.69 -2.72
CA ALA A 98 26.25 8.29 -3.10
C ALA A 98 26.68 7.30 -2.01
N ASP A 99 27.71 7.62 -1.22
CA ASP A 99 28.17 6.77 -0.12
C ASP A 99 27.13 6.66 1.02
N ASP A 100 26.26 7.66 1.19
CA ASP A 100 25.19 7.61 2.19
C ASP A 100 24.15 6.52 1.86
N PHE A 101 23.87 6.30 0.57
CA PHE A 101 23.04 5.19 0.08
C PHE A 101 23.76 3.85 0.23
N VAL A 102 25.04 3.77 -0.14
CA VAL A 102 25.84 2.54 0.00
C VAL A 102 25.88 2.12 1.47
N ARG A 103 26.17 3.04 2.38
CA ARG A 103 26.16 2.79 3.84
C ARG A 103 24.79 2.31 4.33
N ALA A 104 23.70 2.96 3.89
CA ALA A 104 22.34 2.59 4.26
C ALA A 104 22.01 1.15 3.86
N TRP A 105 22.30 0.76 2.61
CA TRP A 105 21.95 -0.56 2.12
C TRP A 105 22.84 -1.66 2.70
N GLN A 106 24.12 -1.36 2.95
CA GLN A 106 24.99 -2.28 3.68
C GLN A 106 24.49 -2.53 5.11
N ARG A 107 23.96 -1.49 5.78
CA ARG A 107 23.32 -1.65 7.09
C ARG A 107 22.01 -2.44 6.96
N ALA A 108 21.13 -2.10 6.00
CA ALA A 108 19.84 -2.79 5.80
C ALA A 108 20.01 -4.29 5.60
N LEU A 109 21.05 -4.70 4.86
CA LEU A 109 21.28 -6.09 4.46
C LEU A 109 22.30 -6.82 5.35
N ALA A 110 22.81 -6.15 6.39
CA ALA A 110 23.63 -6.82 7.40
C ALA A 110 22.74 -7.68 8.32
N PRO A 111 23.10 -8.98 8.57
CA PRO A 111 22.28 -9.87 9.40
C PRO A 111 21.99 -9.32 10.80
N ILE A 112 22.94 -8.59 11.38
CA ILE A 112 22.80 -8.02 12.73
C ILE A 112 21.73 -6.91 12.78
N THR A 113 21.42 -6.27 11.67
CA THR A 113 20.40 -5.19 11.63
C THR A 113 19.00 -5.74 11.77
N LEU A 114 18.75 -6.96 11.33
CA LEU A 114 17.41 -7.57 11.32
C LEU A 114 16.35 -6.64 10.70
N ALA A 115 16.71 -5.98 9.61
CA ALA A 115 15.84 -4.98 8.97
C ALA A 115 14.51 -5.59 8.54
N ARG A 116 13.42 -4.99 9.01
CA ARG A 116 12.05 -5.54 8.89
C ARG A 116 11.57 -5.70 7.45
N THR A 117 12.01 -4.81 6.58
CA THR A 117 11.57 -4.73 5.17
C THR A 117 12.74 -4.98 4.20
N ALA A 118 13.85 -5.58 4.65
CA ALA A 118 15.00 -5.92 3.80
C ALA A 118 14.64 -6.77 2.57
N GLY A 119 13.59 -7.59 2.67
CA GLY A 119 13.07 -8.38 1.55
C GLY A 119 12.70 -7.58 0.31
N LEU A 120 12.35 -6.29 0.45
CA LEU A 120 12.10 -5.40 -0.70
C LEU A 120 13.36 -5.15 -1.54
N LEU A 121 14.55 -5.27 -0.96
CA LEU A 121 15.84 -5.16 -1.65
C LEU A 121 16.33 -6.51 -2.22
N ALA A 122 15.60 -7.61 -2.07
CA ALA A 122 15.99 -8.93 -2.55
C ALA A 122 16.33 -9.02 -4.05
N PRO A 123 15.73 -8.19 -4.95
CA PRO A 123 16.16 -8.16 -6.36
C PRO A 123 17.60 -7.67 -6.57
N VAL A 124 18.19 -6.94 -5.63
CA VAL A 124 19.55 -6.42 -5.73
C VAL A 124 20.57 -7.56 -5.65
N MET A 125 21.59 -7.51 -6.48
CA MET A 125 22.64 -8.52 -6.54
C MET A 125 23.28 -8.75 -5.16
N ASN A 126 23.38 -10.01 -4.75
CA ASN A 126 23.91 -10.46 -3.45
C ASN A 126 23.12 -9.97 -2.21
N ALA A 127 21.91 -9.39 -2.37
CA ALA A 127 21.15 -8.88 -1.23
C ALA A 127 20.66 -10.00 -0.30
N ARG A 128 20.14 -11.10 -0.87
CA ARG A 128 19.68 -12.26 -0.10
C ARG A 128 20.85 -12.93 0.62
N GLU A 129 21.93 -13.19 -0.10
CA GLU A 129 23.14 -13.81 0.44
C GLU A 129 23.77 -12.98 1.56
N ALA A 130 23.73 -11.65 1.45
CA ALA A 130 24.19 -10.75 2.51
C ALA A 130 23.30 -10.82 3.74
N THR A 131 21.97 -10.83 3.56
CA THR A 131 21.01 -10.95 4.68
C THR A 131 21.14 -12.29 5.41
N GLU A 132 21.46 -13.37 4.69
CA GLU A 132 21.73 -14.70 5.25
C GLU A 132 23.15 -14.86 5.84
N GLY A 133 24.00 -13.85 5.69
CA GLY A 133 25.39 -13.86 6.17
C GLY A 133 26.36 -14.67 5.32
N LEU A 134 25.96 -15.08 4.12
CA LEU A 134 26.77 -15.88 3.20
C LEU A 134 27.85 -15.03 2.49
N VAL A 135 27.58 -13.73 2.32
CA VAL A 135 28.54 -12.74 1.81
C VAL A 135 28.56 -11.50 2.71
N LYS A 136 29.62 -10.72 2.60
CA LYS A 136 29.71 -9.44 3.33
C LYS A 136 28.70 -8.42 2.76
N PRO A 137 28.09 -7.55 3.55
CA PRO A 137 27.20 -6.49 3.06
C PRO A 137 27.86 -5.57 2.02
N SER A 138 29.19 -5.44 2.02
CA SER A 138 29.96 -4.68 1.01
C SER A 138 29.98 -5.34 -0.39
N ALA A 139 29.54 -6.59 -0.52
CA ALA A 139 29.43 -7.28 -1.81
C ALA A 139 28.07 -7.08 -2.50
N VAL A 140 27.16 -6.36 -1.88
CA VAL A 140 25.81 -6.07 -2.44
C VAL A 140 25.94 -5.18 -3.67
N GLY A 141 25.07 -5.39 -4.64
CA GLY A 141 25.05 -4.72 -5.94
C GLY A 141 24.72 -3.23 -5.92
N ILE A 142 25.29 -2.47 -4.98
CA ILE A 142 25.21 -1.01 -4.93
C ILE A 142 26.62 -0.43 -4.81
N LYS A 143 26.94 0.58 -5.62
CA LYS A 143 28.28 1.17 -5.65
C LYS A 143 28.22 2.66 -5.95
N ALA A 144 28.90 3.48 -5.17
CA ALA A 144 29.20 4.85 -5.51
C ALA A 144 30.27 4.88 -6.63
N LEU A 145 29.93 5.52 -7.76
CA LEU A 145 30.86 5.76 -8.85
C LEU A 145 31.59 7.09 -8.65
N SER A 146 30.92 8.05 -8.03
CA SER A 146 31.45 9.34 -7.57
C SER A 146 30.63 9.82 -6.37
N ALA A 147 30.94 10.99 -5.81
CA ALA A 147 30.10 11.56 -4.75
C ALA A 147 28.64 11.78 -5.16
N THR A 148 28.34 11.96 -6.45
CA THR A 148 27.00 12.23 -6.96
C THR A 148 26.48 11.18 -7.93
N SER A 149 27.21 10.11 -8.19
CA SER A 149 26.79 9.05 -9.13
C SER A 149 26.80 7.69 -8.47
N LEU A 150 25.73 6.93 -8.65
CA LEU A 150 25.46 5.65 -8.01
C LEU A 150 25.08 4.61 -9.06
N GLU A 151 25.66 3.41 -8.98
CA GLU A 151 25.26 2.25 -9.79
C GLU A 151 24.61 1.17 -8.90
N ILE A 152 23.47 0.64 -9.36
CA ILE A 152 22.76 -0.47 -8.72
C ILE A 152 22.62 -1.60 -9.74
N LYS A 153 22.97 -2.83 -9.32
CA LYS A 153 22.84 -4.05 -10.12
C LYS A 153 21.83 -4.99 -9.49
N LEU A 154 20.92 -5.51 -10.32
CA LEU A 154 19.91 -6.49 -9.92
C LEU A 154 20.28 -7.90 -10.41
N ASN A 155 19.81 -8.91 -9.69
CA ASN A 155 19.87 -10.31 -10.12
C ASN A 155 18.90 -10.58 -11.27
N VAL A 156 17.70 -9.98 -11.20
CA VAL A 156 16.60 -10.16 -12.16
C VAL A 156 16.04 -8.81 -12.59
N VAL A 157 15.48 -8.75 -13.80
CA VAL A 157 14.74 -7.57 -14.26
C VAL A 157 13.56 -7.35 -13.33
N THR A 158 13.46 -6.15 -12.75
CA THR A 158 12.44 -5.82 -11.76
C THR A 158 11.75 -4.51 -12.16
N PRO A 159 10.65 -4.57 -12.93
CA PRO A 159 9.99 -3.37 -13.47
C PRO A 159 9.54 -2.35 -12.42
N TRP A 160 9.21 -2.79 -11.23
CA TRP A 160 8.78 -1.96 -10.11
C TRP A 160 9.92 -1.48 -9.20
N PHE A 161 11.19 -1.73 -9.57
CA PHE A 161 12.32 -1.43 -8.69
C PHE A 161 12.42 0.06 -8.32
N LEU A 162 12.04 0.97 -9.22
CA LEU A 162 12.01 2.40 -8.92
C LEU A 162 11.03 2.75 -7.79
N GLU A 163 9.96 1.97 -7.58
CA GLU A 163 9.04 2.15 -6.45
C GLU A 163 9.66 1.72 -5.12
N VAL A 164 10.46 0.64 -5.14
CA VAL A 164 11.21 0.19 -3.96
C VAL A 164 12.17 1.29 -3.47
N LEU A 165 12.73 2.06 -4.38
CA LEU A 165 13.64 3.17 -4.05
C LEU A 165 12.93 4.36 -3.37
N ALA A 166 11.60 4.42 -3.42
CA ALA A 166 10.75 5.37 -2.68
C ALA A 166 10.25 4.83 -1.33
N HIS A 167 10.71 3.63 -0.93
CA HIS A 167 10.42 3.04 0.38
C HIS A 167 11.55 3.34 1.37
N PRO A 168 11.25 3.60 2.66
CA PRO A 168 12.25 3.95 3.67
C PRO A 168 13.46 3.02 3.76
N VAL A 169 13.30 1.71 3.52
CA VAL A 169 14.41 0.74 3.55
C VAL A 169 15.54 1.09 2.57
N ALA A 170 15.22 1.81 1.50
CA ALA A 170 16.16 2.22 0.45
C ALA A 170 16.68 3.66 0.62
N PHE A 171 16.26 4.38 1.65
CA PHE A 171 16.66 5.77 1.89
C PHE A 171 18.13 5.88 2.35
N PRO A 172 18.78 7.03 2.15
CA PRO A 172 20.15 7.23 2.60
C PRO A 172 20.23 7.36 4.12
N LEU A 173 21.39 7.06 4.69
CA LEU A 173 21.70 7.25 6.11
C LEU A 173 22.84 8.24 6.30
N HIS A 174 22.63 9.25 7.11
CA HIS A 174 23.72 10.08 7.64
C HIS A 174 24.60 9.27 8.58
N VAL A 175 25.86 9.64 8.73
CA VAL A 175 26.80 8.93 9.62
C VAL A 175 26.30 8.92 11.07
N GLU A 176 25.63 9.96 11.52
CA GLU A 176 25.08 10.10 12.88
C GLU A 176 23.87 9.18 13.15
N ASP A 177 23.15 8.72 12.10
CA ASP A 177 22.04 7.76 12.26
C ASP A 177 22.45 6.46 12.95
N MET A 178 23.73 6.14 12.89
CA MET A 178 24.26 4.92 13.53
C MET A 178 24.25 5.01 15.05
N ALA A 179 24.32 6.21 15.60
CA ALA A 179 24.39 6.46 17.05
C ALA A 179 23.08 7.04 17.61
N HIS A 180 22.43 7.94 16.87
CA HIS A 180 21.29 8.74 17.34
C HIS A 180 20.20 8.90 16.26
N PRO A 181 19.43 7.84 15.92
CA PRO A 181 18.48 7.86 14.80
C PRO A 181 17.41 8.96 14.86
N LEU A 182 17.02 9.40 16.06
CA LEU A 182 15.99 10.44 16.24
C LEU A 182 16.53 11.87 16.12
N GLU A 183 17.83 12.06 16.34
CA GLU A 183 18.48 13.38 16.35
C GLU A 183 19.31 13.58 15.08
N ALA A 184 19.53 12.52 14.30
CA ALA A 184 20.34 12.56 13.10
C ALA A 184 19.77 13.50 12.04
N PRO A 185 20.64 14.16 11.25
CA PRO A 185 20.21 14.98 10.14
C PRO A 185 19.33 14.21 9.16
N VAL A 186 18.32 14.89 8.60
CA VAL A 186 17.35 14.33 7.66
C VAL A 186 17.45 15.04 6.30
N ASN A 187 16.96 14.40 5.22
CA ASN A 187 17.02 14.94 3.86
C ASN A 187 15.65 15.15 3.21
N GLY A 188 14.56 15.00 3.96
CA GLY A 188 13.18 15.20 3.48
C GLY A 188 12.74 16.66 3.52
N ALA A 189 11.48 16.89 3.10
CA ALA A 189 10.87 18.22 3.05
C ALA A 189 10.66 18.83 4.44
N PHE A 190 10.53 17.99 5.46
CA PHE A 190 10.34 18.39 6.83
C PHE A 190 11.40 17.75 7.74
N MET A 191 11.51 18.28 8.95
CA MET A 191 12.35 17.76 10.03
C MET A 191 11.56 17.78 11.34
N ILE A 192 11.88 16.88 12.26
CA ILE A 192 11.22 16.81 13.57
C ILE A 192 11.54 18.10 14.35
N ASP A 193 10.51 18.79 14.80
CA ASP A 193 10.61 19.95 15.68
C ASP A 193 10.33 19.59 17.13
N ASN A 194 9.28 18.79 17.35
CA ASN A 194 8.91 18.27 18.66
C ASN A 194 8.25 16.88 18.52
N LEU A 195 8.54 16.00 19.46
CA LEU A 195 7.92 14.70 19.57
C LEU A 195 7.44 14.50 21.01
N THR A 196 6.12 14.42 21.19
CA THR A 196 5.49 14.10 22.47
C THR A 196 4.72 12.81 22.29
N PHE A 197 5.22 11.71 22.89
CA PHE A 197 4.63 10.39 22.76
C PHE A 197 3.13 10.39 23.07
N HIS A 198 2.35 9.68 22.26
CA HIS A 198 0.88 9.56 22.33
C HIS A 198 0.09 10.87 22.20
N ALA A 199 0.73 11.98 21.84
CA ALA A 199 0.07 13.28 21.77
C ALA A 199 0.30 14.03 20.47
N LEU A 200 1.56 14.27 20.09
CA LEU A 200 1.89 15.16 18.98
C LEU A 200 3.26 14.85 18.40
N ILE A 201 3.32 14.76 17.09
CA ILE A 201 4.57 14.78 16.32
C ILE A 201 4.52 16.03 15.45
N ARG A 202 5.33 17.03 15.84
CA ARG A 202 5.41 18.31 15.14
C ARG A 202 6.62 18.29 14.21
N LEU A 203 6.37 18.55 12.94
CA LEU A 203 7.38 18.70 11.91
C LEU A 203 7.44 20.17 11.49
N LYS A 204 8.65 20.68 11.22
CA LYS A 204 8.88 21.98 10.60
C LYS A 204 9.53 21.80 9.24
N LYS A 205 9.31 22.75 8.35
CA LYS A 205 9.91 22.82 7.02
C LYS A 205 11.44 22.75 7.12
N ASN A 206 12.04 21.89 6.29
CA ASN A 206 13.49 21.77 6.18
C ASN A 206 14.02 22.77 5.13
N PRO A 207 14.73 23.82 5.54
CA PRO A 207 15.25 24.82 4.60
C PRO A 207 16.36 24.29 3.68
N GLN A 208 16.99 23.16 4.04
CA GLN A 208 18.01 22.49 3.25
C GLN A 208 17.45 21.49 2.23
N PHE A 209 16.14 21.25 2.24
CA PHE A 209 15.52 20.38 1.25
C PHE A 209 15.72 20.91 -0.17
N HIS A 210 16.11 20.06 -1.11
CA HIS A 210 16.47 20.47 -2.48
C HIS A 210 15.38 21.26 -3.23
N ALA A 211 14.11 21.12 -2.81
CA ALA A 211 12.94 21.79 -3.36
C ALA A 211 12.15 22.59 -2.29
N ALA A 212 12.83 23.11 -1.26
CA ALA A 212 12.22 23.82 -0.14
C ALA A 212 11.31 24.98 -0.56
N GLU A 213 11.64 25.68 -1.64
CA GLU A 213 10.83 26.80 -2.15
C GLU A 213 9.43 26.36 -2.63
N SER A 214 9.28 25.12 -3.08
CA SER A 214 7.99 24.56 -3.52
C SER A 214 7.09 24.09 -2.38
N VAL A 215 7.60 23.97 -1.15
CA VAL A 215 6.86 23.53 0.03
C VAL A 215 6.10 24.71 0.62
N SER A 216 4.76 24.63 0.58
CA SER A 216 3.89 25.72 1.04
C SER A 216 3.68 25.75 2.56
N LEU A 217 3.81 24.59 3.22
CA LEU A 217 3.58 24.46 4.67
C LEU A 217 4.85 24.76 5.45
N ASP A 218 4.73 25.55 6.52
CA ASP A 218 5.81 25.78 7.49
C ASP A 218 5.87 24.66 8.54
N VAL A 219 4.70 24.15 8.93
CA VAL A 219 4.52 23.17 10.00
C VAL A 219 3.51 22.11 9.60
N VAL A 220 3.78 20.87 9.99
CA VAL A 220 2.81 19.75 9.95
C VAL A 220 2.73 19.15 11.35
N GLU A 221 1.52 19.06 11.87
CA GLU A 221 1.24 18.43 13.17
C GLU A 221 0.50 17.12 12.96
N TYR A 222 1.13 16.03 13.34
CA TYR A 222 0.55 14.69 13.33
C TYR A 222 0.06 14.32 14.72
N PHE A 223 -1.19 13.85 14.79
CA PHE A 223 -1.82 13.39 16.02
C PHE A 223 -2.01 11.88 15.97
N PRO A 224 -1.29 11.11 16.80
CA PRO A 224 -1.56 9.68 16.96
C PRO A 224 -2.95 9.46 17.57
N ILE A 225 -3.86 8.86 16.80
CA ILE A 225 -5.25 8.62 17.23
C ILE A 225 -5.67 7.23 16.73
N GLU A 226 -5.68 6.24 17.64
CA GLU A 226 -5.98 4.84 17.27
C GLU A 226 -7.47 4.60 16.97
N ASP A 227 -8.37 5.31 17.65
CA ASP A 227 -9.83 5.15 17.47
C ASP A 227 -10.37 6.10 16.40
N PRO A 228 -10.86 5.59 15.25
CA PRO A 228 -11.41 6.43 14.19
C PRO A 228 -12.64 7.26 14.61
N ASN A 229 -13.40 6.86 15.65
CA ASN A 229 -14.51 7.69 16.14
C ASN A 229 -13.99 8.91 16.90
N SER A 230 -12.92 8.77 17.66
CA SER A 230 -12.23 9.89 18.31
C SER A 230 -11.65 10.84 17.28
N GLU A 231 -11.05 10.29 16.20
CA GLU A 231 -10.53 11.07 15.08
C GLU A 231 -11.62 11.87 14.37
N LEU A 232 -12.77 11.24 14.05
CA LEU A 232 -13.95 11.91 13.50
C LEU A 232 -14.44 13.04 14.41
N SER A 233 -14.47 12.81 15.72
CA SER A 233 -14.92 13.82 16.69
C SER A 233 -13.99 15.05 16.70
N ARG A 234 -12.68 14.85 16.67
CA ARG A 234 -11.67 15.92 16.58
C ARG A 234 -11.73 16.67 15.26
N PHE A 235 -11.95 15.95 14.14
CA PHE A 235 -12.17 16.60 12.83
C PHE A 235 -13.40 17.52 12.87
N ARG A 236 -14.52 17.05 13.43
CA ARG A 236 -15.76 17.83 13.57
C ARG A 236 -15.59 19.03 14.52
N ALA A 237 -14.76 18.89 15.54
CA ALA A 237 -14.40 20.00 16.44
C ALA A 237 -13.49 21.04 15.77
N GLY A 238 -12.98 20.75 14.57
CA GLY A 238 -12.10 21.66 13.83
C GLY A 238 -10.62 21.51 14.17
N GLU A 239 -10.25 20.54 15.03
CA GLU A 239 -8.88 20.30 15.47
C GLU A 239 -7.99 19.64 14.41
N LEU A 240 -8.58 18.87 13.48
CA LEU A 240 -7.87 18.23 12.37
C LEU A 240 -8.30 18.85 11.04
N ASP A 241 -7.37 18.94 10.10
CA ASP A 241 -7.60 19.34 8.71
C ASP A 241 -7.76 18.14 7.77
N MET A 242 -7.13 17.02 8.14
CA MET A 242 -7.20 15.74 7.43
C MET A 242 -7.18 14.58 8.43
N THR A 243 -8.06 13.59 8.25
CA THR A 243 -8.05 12.34 9.02
C THR A 243 -7.21 11.27 8.33
N GLU A 244 -6.70 10.29 9.09
CA GLU A 244 -6.03 9.11 8.53
C GLU A 244 -7.06 8.15 7.93
N THR A 245 -8.23 8.00 8.57
CA THR A 245 -9.29 7.13 8.08
C THR A 245 -10.67 7.61 8.55
N ILE A 246 -11.71 6.79 8.34
CA ILE A 246 -13.06 7.01 8.85
C ILE A 246 -13.54 5.81 9.67
N PRO A 247 -14.48 5.98 10.61
CA PRO A 247 -15.06 4.87 11.37
C PRO A 247 -15.77 3.86 10.48
N ALA A 248 -15.55 2.56 10.75
CA ALA A 248 -16.24 1.48 10.07
C ALA A 248 -17.78 1.59 10.21
N GLY A 249 -18.52 1.31 9.12
CA GLY A 249 -19.98 1.38 9.08
C GLY A 249 -20.56 2.80 9.13
N ARG A 250 -19.73 3.84 8.99
CA ARG A 250 -20.16 5.25 8.97
C ARG A 250 -20.16 5.88 7.57
N HIS A 251 -19.75 5.14 6.54
CA HIS A 251 -19.61 5.68 5.18
C HIS A 251 -20.89 6.36 4.68
N ASP A 252 -22.04 5.68 4.72
CA ASP A 252 -23.31 6.23 4.20
C ASP A 252 -23.77 7.47 4.98
N TRP A 253 -23.56 7.47 6.30
CA TRP A 253 -23.84 8.64 7.13
C TRP A 253 -22.92 9.81 6.77
N LEU A 254 -21.60 9.56 6.63
CA LEU A 254 -20.62 10.58 6.23
C LEU A 254 -20.92 11.10 4.82
N GLN A 255 -21.26 10.22 3.89
CA GLN A 255 -21.64 10.61 2.53
C GLN A 255 -22.87 11.53 2.52
N THR A 256 -23.85 11.26 3.39
CA THR A 256 -25.08 12.04 3.47
C THR A 256 -24.87 13.40 4.13
N TYR A 257 -24.11 13.46 5.23
CA TYR A 257 -24.02 14.66 6.07
C TYR A 257 -22.69 15.43 5.97
N MET A 258 -21.66 14.81 5.38
CA MET A 258 -20.31 15.36 5.25
C MET A 258 -19.68 15.03 3.89
N GLY A 259 -20.49 14.81 2.84
CA GLY A 259 -20.01 14.38 1.52
C GLY A 259 -18.98 15.30 0.89
N ASP A 260 -19.05 16.60 1.14
CA ASP A 260 -18.12 17.60 0.60
C ASP A 260 -16.68 17.38 1.11
N VAL A 261 -16.53 16.90 2.34
CA VAL A 261 -15.22 16.64 2.97
C VAL A 261 -14.79 15.19 2.93
N LEU A 262 -15.72 14.25 2.63
CA LEU A 262 -15.40 12.83 2.50
C LEU A 262 -14.67 12.57 1.17
N LYS A 263 -13.48 11.99 1.25
CA LYS A 263 -12.70 11.52 0.11
C LYS A 263 -12.60 10.01 0.16
N VAL A 264 -13.09 9.35 -0.89
CA VAL A 264 -13.00 7.89 -1.07
C VAL A 264 -12.35 7.62 -2.42
N SER A 265 -11.31 6.83 -2.43
CA SER A 265 -10.52 6.54 -3.63
C SER A 265 -10.19 5.06 -3.71
N PRO A 266 -10.03 4.48 -4.91
CA PRO A 266 -9.47 3.14 -5.05
C PRO A 266 -8.14 3.03 -4.29
N TYR A 267 -7.95 1.88 -3.61
CA TYR A 267 -6.70 1.55 -2.93
C TYR A 267 -6.16 0.26 -3.52
N ILE A 268 -4.85 0.16 -3.62
CA ILE A 268 -4.17 -0.98 -4.26
C ILE A 268 -4.22 -2.23 -3.37
N GLY A 269 -5.43 -2.73 -3.15
CA GLY A 269 -5.68 -3.89 -2.30
C GLY A 269 -6.94 -4.64 -2.69
N SER A 270 -6.90 -5.96 -2.48
CA SER A 270 -7.97 -6.88 -2.84
C SER A 270 -8.24 -7.85 -1.69
N PHE A 271 -9.52 -8.13 -1.44
CA PHE A 271 -9.98 -9.10 -0.48
C PHE A 271 -10.73 -10.23 -1.18
N TRP A 272 -10.39 -11.49 -0.85
CA TRP A 272 -10.98 -12.68 -1.46
C TRP A 272 -11.14 -13.83 -0.48
N LEU A 273 -11.81 -14.89 -0.91
CA LEU A 273 -11.70 -16.20 -0.30
C LEU A 273 -10.77 -17.06 -1.17
N GLY A 274 -9.71 -17.59 -0.56
CA GLY A 274 -8.83 -18.58 -1.21
C GLY A 274 -9.45 -19.97 -1.12
N ILE A 275 -9.24 -20.78 -2.15
CA ILE A 275 -9.67 -22.17 -2.20
C ILE A 275 -8.42 -23.05 -2.32
N ASN A 276 -8.26 -24.00 -1.41
CA ASN A 276 -7.21 -25.01 -1.54
C ASN A 276 -7.59 -25.99 -2.65
N VAL A 277 -7.06 -25.77 -3.87
CA VAL A 277 -7.38 -26.58 -5.04
C VAL A 277 -6.74 -27.96 -5.03
N GLY A 278 -5.80 -28.22 -4.11
CA GLY A 278 -5.20 -29.54 -3.88
C GLY A 278 -6.04 -30.45 -2.99
N ARG A 279 -7.15 -29.97 -2.42
CA ARG A 279 -8.02 -30.74 -1.51
C ARG A 279 -9.40 -31.01 -2.07
N LYS A 280 -9.97 -32.16 -1.68
CA LYS A 280 -11.39 -32.44 -1.91
C LYS A 280 -12.25 -31.46 -1.08
N PRO A 281 -13.36 -30.96 -1.62
CA PRO A 281 -14.00 -31.36 -2.88
C PRO A 281 -13.54 -30.56 -4.12
N PHE A 282 -12.48 -29.74 -4.00
CA PHE A 282 -12.08 -28.74 -4.98
C PHE A 282 -11.07 -29.22 -6.03
N VAL A 283 -10.30 -30.28 -5.71
CA VAL A 283 -9.35 -30.85 -6.66
C VAL A 283 -10.09 -31.31 -7.94
N ASP A 284 -9.58 -30.94 -9.09
CA ASP A 284 -10.14 -31.22 -10.42
C ASP A 284 -11.62 -30.81 -10.62
N ASN A 285 -12.12 -29.89 -9.79
CA ASN A 285 -13.52 -29.50 -9.78
C ASN A 285 -13.71 -27.99 -9.94
N VAL A 286 -13.29 -27.46 -11.09
CA VAL A 286 -13.45 -26.03 -11.45
C VAL A 286 -14.91 -25.60 -11.39
N LYS A 287 -15.85 -26.47 -11.83
CA LYS A 287 -17.29 -26.18 -11.82
C LYS A 287 -17.81 -25.87 -10.42
N LEU A 288 -17.36 -26.62 -9.40
CA LEU A 288 -17.73 -26.34 -8.00
C LEU A 288 -17.20 -25.00 -7.54
N ARG A 289 -15.92 -24.69 -7.84
CA ARG A 289 -15.30 -23.43 -7.44
C ARG A 289 -16.00 -22.23 -8.08
N ARG A 290 -16.34 -22.33 -9.37
CA ARG A 290 -17.12 -21.31 -10.09
C ARG A 290 -18.55 -21.17 -9.54
N ALA A 291 -19.22 -22.28 -9.24
CA ALA A 291 -20.55 -22.23 -8.63
C ALA A 291 -20.56 -21.48 -7.31
N LEU A 292 -19.60 -21.75 -6.43
CA LEU A 292 -19.46 -21.05 -5.15
C LEU A 292 -19.17 -19.57 -5.35
N SER A 293 -18.36 -19.20 -6.35
CA SER A 293 -18.06 -17.80 -6.66
C SER A 293 -19.29 -17.04 -7.16
N LEU A 294 -20.04 -17.64 -8.12
CA LEU A 294 -21.23 -17.01 -8.70
C LEU A 294 -22.40 -16.85 -7.70
N ALA A 295 -22.48 -17.72 -6.69
CA ALA A 295 -23.50 -17.66 -5.65
C ALA A 295 -23.29 -16.50 -4.65
N VAL A 296 -22.16 -15.80 -4.69
CA VAL A 296 -21.88 -14.68 -3.77
C VAL A 296 -22.29 -13.36 -4.39
N ASP A 297 -23.20 -12.65 -3.73
CA ASP A 297 -23.50 -11.24 -4.05
C ASP A 297 -22.46 -10.31 -3.45
N ARG A 298 -21.52 -9.89 -4.29
CA ARG A 298 -20.41 -8.99 -3.92
C ARG A 298 -20.87 -7.59 -3.57
N ARG A 299 -22.00 -7.13 -4.15
CA ARG A 299 -22.55 -5.81 -3.86
C ARG A 299 -23.10 -5.77 -2.44
N ILE A 300 -23.78 -6.84 -1.99
CA ILE A 300 -24.22 -6.99 -0.60
C ILE A 300 -23.00 -7.05 0.33
N ILE A 301 -21.96 -7.84 -0.02
CA ILE A 301 -20.74 -7.92 0.80
C ILE A 301 -20.10 -6.54 0.94
N ALA A 302 -19.82 -5.85 -0.14
CA ALA A 302 -19.14 -4.55 -0.12
C ALA A 302 -19.97 -3.47 0.58
N ARG A 303 -21.27 -3.34 0.22
CA ARG A 303 -22.09 -2.22 0.67
C ARG A 303 -22.70 -2.43 2.06
N LEU A 304 -23.21 -3.64 2.36
CA LEU A 304 -23.98 -3.86 3.58
C LEU A 304 -23.18 -4.58 4.66
N VAL A 305 -22.28 -5.49 4.29
CA VAL A 305 -21.52 -6.28 5.27
C VAL A 305 -20.24 -5.53 5.69
N VAL A 306 -19.50 -4.96 4.74
CA VAL A 306 -18.32 -4.14 5.00
C VAL A 306 -18.71 -2.69 5.25
N GLY A 307 -19.45 -2.06 4.32
CA GLY A 307 -20.14 -0.78 4.52
C GLY A 307 -19.21 0.40 4.75
N ALA A 308 -18.05 0.42 4.12
CA ALA A 308 -17.09 1.50 4.28
C ALA A 308 -16.63 2.11 2.94
N GLY A 309 -17.41 1.88 1.86
CA GLY A 309 -17.14 2.42 0.53
C GLY A 309 -16.39 1.46 -0.40
N GLU A 310 -16.13 0.23 0.03
CA GLU A 310 -15.44 -0.78 -0.76
C GLU A 310 -16.15 -1.06 -2.09
N LEU A 311 -15.35 -1.37 -3.12
CA LEU A 311 -15.84 -1.69 -4.45
C LEU A 311 -15.99 -3.21 -4.62
N PRO A 312 -17.13 -3.71 -5.16
CA PRO A 312 -17.26 -5.14 -5.48
C PRO A 312 -16.15 -5.60 -6.43
N ALA A 313 -15.49 -6.73 -6.12
CA ALA A 313 -14.37 -7.23 -6.91
C ALA A 313 -14.80 -8.38 -7.82
N TRP A 314 -14.49 -8.25 -9.12
CA TRP A 314 -14.69 -9.26 -10.15
C TRP A 314 -13.36 -9.80 -10.68
N SER A 315 -12.25 -9.22 -10.24
CA SER A 315 -10.85 -9.55 -10.55
C SER A 315 -10.03 -9.66 -9.27
N ILE A 316 -8.78 -10.12 -9.38
CA ILE A 316 -7.82 -10.15 -8.26
C ILE A 316 -7.01 -8.87 -8.23
N VAL A 317 -6.57 -8.41 -9.39
CA VAL A 317 -5.83 -7.15 -9.51
C VAL A 317 -6.83 -5.99 -9.39
N PRO A 318 -6.62 -5.04 -8.45
CA PRO A 318 -7.52 -3.90 -8.29
C PRO A 318 -7.37 -2.88 -9.43
N PRO A 319 -8.40 -2.03 -9.67
CA PRO A 319 -8.31 -0.94 -10.64
C PRO A 319 -7.33 0.14 -10.17
N GLY A 320 -6.81 0.94 -11.13
CA GLY A 320 -5.97 2.10 -10.88
C GLY A 320 -4.47 1.85 -11.04
N ILE A 321 -4.04 0.64 -11.35
CA ILE A 321 -2.65 0.37 -11.76
C ILE A 321 -2.45 0.90 -13.18
N ALA A 322 -1.47 1.77 -13.37
CA ALA A 322 -1.19 2.42 -14.65
C ALA A 322 -0.94 1.40 -15.77
N GLY A 323 -1.62 1.59 -16.91
CA GLY A 323 -1.49 0.72 -18.08
C GLY A 323 -2.14 -0.67 -17.95
N TYR A 324 -2.79 -0.99 -16.81
CA TYR A 324 -3.42 -2.27 -16.59
C TYR A 324 -4.95 -2.16 -16.51
N SER A 325 -5.64 -3.06 -17.21
CA SER A 325 -7.10 -3.23 -17.11
C SER A 325 -7.40 -4.55 -16.42
N PRO A 326 -7.97 -4.54 -15.21
CA PRO A 326 -8.34 -5.75 -14.47
C PRO A 326 -9.24 -6.67 -15.30
N GLN A 327 -9.03 -7.98 -15.22
CA GLN A 327 -9.80 -8.98 -15.94
C GLN A 327 -10.90 -9.54 -15.05
N ALA A 328 -12.13 -9.56 -15.55
CA ALA A 328 -13.25 -10.11 -14.80
C ALA A 328 -13.45 -11.60 -15.10
N PHE A 329 -13.93 -12.36 -14.11
CA PHE A 329 -14.27 -13.77 -14.33
C PHE A 329 -15.58 -13.92 -15.14
N ASP A 330 -15.72 -15.03 -15.85
CA ASP A 330 -16.91 -15.35 -16.65
C ASP A 330 -18.19 -15.35 -15.80
N GLY A 331 -19.20 -14.59 -16.22
CA GLY A 331 -20.47 -14.39 -15.51
C GLY A 331 -20.51 -13.17 -14.59
N SER A 332 -19.43 -12.37 -14.56
CA SER A 332 -19.40 -11.09 -13.82
C SER A 332 -20.37 -10.06 -14.40
N GLU A 333 -20.61 -10.13 -15.72
CA GLU A 333 -21.52 -9.27 -16.49
C GLU A 333 -22.99 -9.56 -16.25
N LEU A 334 -23.31 -10.76 -15.76
CA LEU A 334 -24.69 -11.17 -15.48
C LEU A 334 -25.27 -10.38 -14.28
N ASP A 335 -26.57 -10.21 -14.23
CA ASP A 335 -27.23 -9.77 -13.00
C ASP A 335 -27.20 -10.88 -11.92
N GLN A 336 -27.60 -10.55 -10.70
CA GLN A 336 -27.48 -11.48 -9.57
C GLN A 336 -28.32 -12.73 -9.76
N GLU A 337 -29.55 -12.60 -10.31
CA GLU A 337 -30.45 -13.73 -10.53
C GLU A 337 -29.88 -14.70 -11.57
N ALA A 338 -29.40 -14.19 -12.70
CA ALA A 338 -28.75 -15.01 -13.73
C ALA A 338 -27.46 -15.68 -13.21
N ARG A 339 -26.67 -15.00 -12.36
CA ARG A 339 -25.51 -15.61 -11.69
C ARG A 339 -25.91 -16.78 -10.79
N GLU A 340 -26.98 -16.62 -10.01
CA GLU A 340 -27.47 -17.69 -9.14
C GLU A 340 -28.01 -18.89 -9.92
N GLN A 341 -28.67 -18.64 -11.05
CA GLN A 341 -29.11 -19.71 -11.95
C GLN A 341 -27.93 -20.48 -12.53
N GLU A 342 -26.92 -19.79 -13.01
CA GLU A 342 -25.70 -20.40 -13.52
C GLU A 342 -24.92 -21.13 -12.40
N ALA A 343 -24.87 -20.57 -11.19
CA ALA A 343 -24.28 -21.22 -10.02
C ALA A 343 -24.95 -22.56 -9.72
N LYS A 344 -26.30 -22.61 -9.72
CA LYS A 344 -27.09 -23.84 -9.52
C LYS A 344 -26.82 -24.88 -10.60
N ARG A 345 -26.74 -24.45 -11.86
CA ARG A 345 -26.43 -25.31 -13.00
C ARG A 345 -25.03 -25.95 -12.84
N LEU A 346 -23.99 -25.13 -12.61
CA LEU A 346 -22.62 -25.60 -12.41
C LEU A 346 -22.47 -26.49 -11.17
N TYR A 347 -23.18 -26.15 -10.09
CA TYR A 347 -23.18 -26.96 -8.86
C TYR A 347 -23.76 -28.36 -9.11
N THR A 348 -24.88 -28.45 -9.82
CA THR A 348 -25.52 -29.72 -10.17
C THR A 348 -24.57 -30.58 -11.00
N GLU A 349 -23.91 -30.02 -12.00
CA GLU A 349 -22.91 -30.71 -12.81
C GLU A 349 -21.68 -31.15 -11.98
N ALA A 350 -21.19 -30.28 -11.08
CA ALA A 350 -20.05 -30.56 -10.23
C ALA A 350 -20.30 -31.69 -9.23
N ARG A 351 -21.57 -31.92 -8.85
CA ARG A 351 -21.99 -32.93 -7.87
C ARG A 351 -22.22 -34.32 -8.49
N GLN A 352 -22.38 -34.41 -9.82
CA GLN A 352 -22.58 -35.67 -10.52
C GLN A 352 -23.62 -36.61 -9.87
N GLY A 353 -24.79 -36.09 -9.51
CA GLY A 353 -25.88 -36.85 -8.89
C GLY A 353 -25.73 -37.20 -7.40
N LYS A 354 -24.71 -36.69 -6.72
CA LYS A 354 -24.57 -36.85 -5.25
C LYS A 354 -25.61 -36.02 -4.51
N ASN A 355 -26.61 -36.65 -3.91
CA ASN A 355 -27.76 -35.99 -3.23
C ASN A 355 -27.45 -35.49 -1.82
N LYS A 356 -26.37 -35.98 -1.18
CA LYS A 356 -26.01 -35.54 0.19
C LYS A 356 -25.53 -34.08 0.17
N PRO A 357 -26.01 -33.20 1.05
CA PRO A 357 -25.51 -31.84 1.17
C PRO A 357 -23.99 -31.79 1.28
N LEU A 358 -23.38 -30.78 0.65
CA LEU A 358 -21.93 -30.57 0.74
C LEU A 358 -21.66 -29.72 1.97
N LEU A 359 -20.74 -30.17 2.81
CA LEU A 359 -20.17 -29.39 3.91
C LEU A 359 -18.82 -28.83 3.48
N ILE A 360 -18.64 -27.52 3.60
CA ILE A 360 -17.38 -26.81 3.30
C ILE A 360 -16.88 -26.13 4.57
N GLU A 361 -15.60 -26.32 4.89
CA GLU A 361 -14.94 -25.56 5.94
C GLU A 361 -14.49 -24.20 5.40
N LEU A 362 -14.86 -23.12 6.09
CA LEU A 362 -14.42 -21.74 5.83
C LEU A 362 -13.67 -21.19 7.04
N ARG A 363 -12.36 -21.02 6.88
CA ARG A 363 -11.45 -20.51 7.91
C ARG A 363 -11.24 -19.00 7.79
N TYR A 364 -11.20 -18.32 8.94
CA TYR A 364 -10.86 -16.91 9.02
C TYR A 364 -10.15 -16.61 10.34
N ASN A 365 -9.27 -15.60 10.33
CA ASN A 365 -8.63 -15.12 11.55
C ASN A 365 -9.58 -14.29 12.39
N THR A 366 -9.36 -14.26 13.71
CA THR A 366 -10.19 -13.51 14.67
C THR A 366 -10.31 -12.03 14.27
N SER A 367 -11.52 -11.65 13.86
CA SER A 367 -11.94 -10.31 13.49
C SER A 367 -13.45 -10.29 13.40
N SER A 368 -14.08 -9.27 13.98
CA SER A 368 -15.54 -9.08 13.88
C SER A 368 -15.98 -8.89 12.43
N GLN A 369 -15.20 -8.19 11.62
CA GLN A 369 -15.45 -7.96 10.20
C GLN A 369 -15.37 -9.26 9.39
N HIS A 370 -14.30 -10.05 9.59
CA HIS A 370 -14.13 -11.32 8.86
C HIS A 370 -15.22 -12.32 9.22
N ARG A 371 -15.68 -12.33 10.49
CA ARG A 371 -16.81 -13.14 10.92
C ARG A 371 -18.11 -12.76 10.20
N LYS A 372 -18.41 -11.45 10.06
CA LYS A 372 -19.58 -10.98 9.32
C LYS A 372 -19.55 -11.41 7.85
N ILE A 373 -18.39 -11.28 7.20
CA ILE A 373 -18.21 -11.73 5.81
C ILE A 373 -18.43 -13.24 5.68
N ALA A 374 -17.80 -14.04 6.56
CA ALA A 374 -17.92 -15.49 6.55
C ALA A 374 -19.37 -15.95 6.76
N LEU A 375 -20.12 -15.32 7.68
CA LEU A 375 -21.53 -15.59 7.91
C LEU A 375 -22.39 -15.24 6.69
N ALA A 376 -22.15 -14.08 6.05
CA ALA A 376 -22.88 -13.66 4.87
C ALA A 376 -22.66 -14.62 3.69
N VAL A 377 -21.41 -14.98 3.42
CA VAL A 377 -21.06 -15.94 2.35
C VAL A 377 -21.68 -17.32 2.63
N SER A 378 -21.57 -17.82 3.86
CA SER A 378 -22.18 -19.07 4.28
C SER A 378 -23.71 -19.09 4.04
N SER A 379 -24.39 -17.98 4.39
CA SER A 379 -25.83 -17.81 4.15
C SER A 379 -26.16 -17.85 2.66
N MET A 380 -25.39 -17.15 1.82
CA MET A 380 -25.58 -17.12 0.36
C MET A 380 -25.37 -18.52 -0.25
N TRP A 381 -24.32 -19.23 0.14
CA TRP A 381 -24.09 -20.60 -0.33
C TRP A 381 -25.20 -21.56 0.07
N ARG A 382 -25.71 -21.42 1.29
CA ARG A 382 -26.85 -22.24 1.76
C ARG A 382 -28.14 -21.92 0.99
N GLN A 383 -28.45 -20.64 0.79
CA GLN A 383 -29.68 -20.21 0.10
C GLN A 383 -29.66 -20.57 -1.39
N VAL A 384 -28.53 -20.36 -2.07
CA VAL A 384 -28.44 -20.55 -3.52
C VAL A 384 -28.15 -22.01 -3.90
N LEU A 385 -27.24 -22.68 -3.17
CA LEU A 385 -26.71 -24.00 -3.55
C LEU A 385 -27.07 -25.14 -2.58
N GLY A 386 -27.64 -24.84 -1.41
CA GLY A 386 -27.84 -25.85 -0.36
C GLY A 386 -26.54 -26.37 0.24
N VAL A 387 -25.46 -25.56 0.21
CA VAL A 387 -24.16 -25.91 0.79
C VAL A 387 -24.13 -25.51 2.24
N ASP A 388 -23.81 -26.46 3.11
CA ASP A 388 -23.54 -26.19 4.52
C ASP A 388 -22.10 -25.75 4.72
N THR A 389 -21.88 -24.83 5.67
CA THR A 389 -20.55 -24.28 5.93
C THR A 389 -20.17 -24.41 7.39
N GLU A 390 -19.04 -25.00 7.67
CA GLU A 390 -18.40 -24.98 8.99
C GLU A 390 -17.48 -23.77 9.07
N LEU A 391 -17.82 -22.82 9.96
CA LEU A 391 -17.04 -21.59 10.17
C LEU A 391 -15.99 -21.80 11.24
N VAL A 392 -14.70 -21.74 10.86
CA VAL A 392 -13.57 -21.95 11.78
C VAL A 392 -12.85 -20.64 12.02
N ASN A 393 -12.93 -20.14 13.26
CA ASN A 393 -12.21 -18.95 13.72
C ASN A 393 -10.88 -19.35 14.36
N GLU A 394 -9.80 -18.70 13.98
CA GLU A 394 -8.45 -18.97 14.50
C GLU A 394 -7.73 -17.67 14.90
N GLU A 395 -6.85 -17.77 15.88
CA GLU A 395 -5.87 -16.71 16.16
C GLU A 395 -4.95 -16.52 14.95
N TRP A 396 -4.42 -15.31 14.75
CA TRP A 396 -3.70 -14.92 13.54
C TRP A 396 -2.55 -15.85 13.17
N LYS A 397 -1.67 -16.19 14.11
CA LYS A 397 -0.50 -17.04 13.85
C LYS A 397 -0.90 -18.47 13.48
N VAL A 398 -1.90 -19.00 14.17
CA VAL A 398 -2.47 -20.33 13.89
C VAL A 398 -3.11 -20.35 12.51
N PHE A 399 -3.91 -19.34 12.20
CA PHE A 399 -4.54 -19.18 10.89
C PHE A 399 -3.52 -19.14 9.75
N VAL A 400 -2.47 -18.32 9.88
CA VAL A 400 -1.42 -18.19 8.86
C VAL A 400 -0.69 -19.53 8.65
N ASN A 401 -0.36 -20.22 9.76
CA ASN A 401 0.32 -21.52 9.68
C ASN A 401 -0.56 -22.58 9.00
N ASN A 402 -1.82 -22.73 9.42
CA ASN A 402 -2.76 -23.70 8.85
C ASN A 402 -3.03 -23.44 7.37
N ARG A 403 -3.11 -22.17 6.97
CA ARG A 403 -3.25 -21.75 5.56
C ARG A 403 -2.03 -22.14 4.73
N ARG A 404 -0.82 -21.93 5.26
CA ARG A 404 0.44 -22.31 4.58
C ARG A 404 0.59 -23.82 4.43
N GLN A 405 0.30 -24.56 5.48
CA GLN A 405 0.40 -26.03 5.44
C GLN A 405 -0.67 -26.67 4.54
N GLY A 406 -1.85 -26.07 4.43
CA GLY A 406 -2.95 -26.52 3.58
C GLY A 406 -3.59 -27.86 3.99
N VAL A 407 -3.10 -28.53 5.02
CA VAL A 407 -3.56 -29.88 5.43
C VAL A 407 -4.99 -29.86 5.93
N LEU A 408 -5.34 -28.87 6.74
CA LEU A 408 -6.67 -28.73 7.34
C LEU A 408 -7.58 -27.77 6.56
N THR A 409 -7.03 -26.90 5.74
CA THR A 409 -7.74 -25.76 5.15
C THR A 409 -8.40 -26.12 3.82
N GLN A 410 -9.69 -25.80 3.67
CA GLN A 410 -10.44 -25.94 2.42
C GLN A 410 -10.67 -24.58 1.76
N VAL A 411 -11.48 -23.71 2.38
CA VAL A 411 -11.69 -22.33 1.98
C VAL A 411 -11.22 -21.43 3.11
N PHE A 412 -10.60 -20.32 2.78
CA PHE A 412 -10.01 -19.44 3.78
C PHE A 412 -10.08 -17.97 3.36
N ARG A 413 -10.10 -17.09 4.35
CA ARG A 413 -9.96 -15.66 4.14
C ARG A 413 -8.59 -15.35 3.54
N GLY A 414 -8.58 -14.59 2.46
CA GLY A 414 -7.40 -14.04 1.82
C GLY A 414 -7.53 -12.52 1.63
N GLY A 415 -6.44 -11.89 1.32
CA GLY A 415 -6.38 -10.48 0.97
C GLY A 415 -4.93 -10.04 0.85
N TRP A 416 -4.70 -9.04 0.03
CA TRP A 416 -3.39 -8.48 -0.23
C TRP A 416 -3.50 -6.97 -0.44
N ILE A 417 -2.60 -6.24 0.16
CA ILE A 417 -2.33 -4.85 -0.15
C ILE A 417 -0.97 -4.86 -0.83
N ALA A 418 -0.88 -4.28 -2.00
CA ALA A 418 0.33 -4.35 -2.81
C ALA A 418 1.47 -3.53 -2.20
N ASP A 419 2.67 -4.09 -2.22
CA ASP A 419 3.90 -3.40 -1.83
C ASP A 419 4.34 -2.39 -2.89
N TYR A 420 3.92 -2.62 -4.15
CA TYR A 420 4.19 -1.78 -5.33
C TYR A 420 3.01 -1.86 -6.31
N ALA A 421 2.78 -0.78 -7.09
CA ALA A 421 1.63 -0.69 -8.00
C ALA A 421 1.91 -1.36 -9.35
N ASP A 422 2.07 -2.67 -9.30
CA ASP A 422 2.22 -3.52 -10.47
C ASP A 422 1.32 -4.76 -10.32
N PRO A 423 0.71 -5.28 -11.43
CA PRO A 423 -0.15 -6.46 -11.35
C PRO A 423 0.55 -7.69 -10.77
N THR A 424 1.87 -7.80 -10.92
CA THR A 424 2.65 -8.92 -10.38
C THR A 424 2.60 -9.00 -8.86
N SER A 425 2.40 -7.86 -8.15
CA SER A 425 2.20 -7.89 -6.69
C SER A 425 1.03 -8.77 -6.26
N PHE A 426 0.04 -8.96 -7.14
CA PHE A 426 -1.11 -9.85 -6.91
C PHE A 426 -0.95 -11.21 -7.57
N LEU A 427 -0.45 -11.24 -8.81
CA LEU A 427 -0.41 -12.48 -9.62
C LEU A 427 0.70 -13.43 -9.16
N ASP A 428 1.84 -12.92 -8.68
CA ASP A 428 2.93 -13.75 -8.14
C ASP A 428 2.52 -14.55 -6.89
N LEU A 429 1.44 -14.14 -6.20
CA LEU A 429 0.86 -14.92 -5.10
C LEU A 429 0.34 -16.30 -5.54
N PHE A 430 0.15 -16.52 -6.84
CA PHE A 430 -0.45 -17.74 -7.40
C PHE A 430 0.50 -18.54 -8.28
N ARG A 431 1.76 -18.12 -8.43
CA ARG A 431 2.77 -18.90 -9.14
C ARG A 431 2.99 -20.25 -8.45
N SER A 432 3.25 -21.27 -9.24
CA SER A 432 3.43 -22.65 -8.73
C SER A 432 4.63 -22.80 -7.79
N ASP A 433 5.63 -21.92 -7.93
CA ASP A 433 6.87 -21.88 -7.15
C ASP A 433 6.87 -20.81 -6.04
N SER A 434 5.75 -20.08 -5.84
CA SER A 434 5.65 -19.03 -4.85
C SER A 434 5.37 -19.59 -3.45
N ASP A 435 6.19 -19.24 -2.46
CA ASP A 435 5.96 -19.54 -1.04
C ASP A 435 4.70 -18.86 -0.47
N LEU A 436 4.17 -17.87 -1.19
CA LEU A 436 2.94 -17.15 -0.85
C LEU A 436 1.69 -17.81 -1.42
N ASN A 437 1.84 -18.82 -2.28
CA ASN A 437 0.72 -19.55 -2.90
C ASN A 437 0.05 -20.51 -1.91
N THR A 438 -0.85 -19.99 -1.13
CA THR A 438 -1.62 -20.76 -0.14
C THR A 438 -2.85 -21.44 -0.72
N THR A 439 -3.14 -21.27 -2.02
CA THR A 439 -4.21 -21.96 -2.73
C THR A 439 -3.76 -23.30 -3.32
N PHE A 440 -2.45 -23.55 -3.39
CA PHE A 440 -1.84 -24.72 -4.04
C PHE A 440 -2.19 -24.81 -5.53
N TYR A 441 -2.53 -23.69 -6.15
CA TYR A 441 -2.77 -23.57 -7.57
C TYR A 441 -1.48 -23.86 -8.34
N LYS A 442 -1.59 -24.66 -9.41
CA LYS A 442 -0.48 -25.00 -10.31
C LYS A 442 -0.98 -24.96 -11.73
N ASN A 443 -0.38 -24.15 -12.57
CA ASN A 443 -0.69 -24.05 -13.98
C ASN A 443 0.53 -23.56 -14.76
N GLU A 444 1.15 -24.44 -15.52
CA GLU A 444 2.36 -24.14 -16.30
C GLU A 444 2.14 -23.04 -17.36
N VAL A 445 0.92 -22.85 -17.87
CA VAL A 445 0.63 -21.78 -18.83
C VAL A 445 0.62 -20.44 -18.12
N PHE A 446 0.03 -20.40 -16.91
CA PHE A 446 0.08 -19.22 -16.04
C PHE A 446 1.52 -18.84 -15.72
N ASP A 447 2.33 -19.80 -15.25
CA ASP A 447 3.72 -19.54 -14.88
C ASP A 447 4.54 -19.05 -16.08
N ARG A 448 4.37 -19.63 -17.28
CA ARG A 448 5.03 -19.15 -18.51
C ARG A 448 4.61 -17.72 -18.88
N LEU A 449 3.34 -17.35 -18.73
CA LEU A 449 2.88 -15.98 -18.99
C LEU A 449 3.53 -15.00 -18.02
N MET A 450 3.65 -15.36 -16.74
CA MET A 450 4.33 -14.57 -15.73
C MET A 450 5.82 -14.41 -16.04
N ASP A 451 6.52 -15.50 -16.41
CA ASP A 451 7.94 -15.46 -16.79
C ASP A 451 8.19 -14.59 -18.03
N GLN A 452 7.33 -14.70 -19.04
CA GLN A 452 7.41 -13.84 -20.23
C GLN A 452 7.20 -12.37 -19.89
N ALA A 453 6.27 -12.05 -18.99
CA ALA A 453 6.01 -10.68 -18.57
C ALA A 453 7.22 -10.01 -17.87
N ILE A 454 8.15 -10.77 -17.30
CA ILE A 454 9.36 -10.22 -16.65
C ILE A 454 10.26 -9.47 -17.67
N VAL A 455 10.38 -10.00 -18.88
CA VAL A 455 11.30 -9.47 -19.91
C VAL A 455 10.63 -8.52 -20.90
N LEU A 456 9.30 -8.50 -20.95
CA LEU A 456 8.51 -7.61 -21.80
C LEU A 456 8.35 -6.21 -21.17
N LYS A 457 7.99 -5.21 -22.01
CA LYS A 457 7.78 -3.82 -21.58
C LYS A 457 6.46 -3.28 -22.12
N GLY A 458 5.96 -2.22 -21.50
CA GLY A 458 4.77 -1.49 -21.96
C GLY A 458 3.53 -2.38 -22.14
N ASP A 459 2.78 -2.12 -23.19
CA ASP A 459 1.49 -2.77 -23.44
C ASP A 459 1.59 -4.29 -23.62
N GLU A 460 2.67 -4.77 -24.23
CA GLU A 460 2.88 -6.20 -24.44
C GLU A 460 3.03 -6.94 -23.10
N ARG A 461 3.76 -6.37 -22.17
CA ARG A 461 3.86 -6.87 -20.80
C ARG A 461 2.49 -6.92 -20.13
N MET A 462 1.74 -5.82 -20.21
CA MET A 462 0.41 -5.73 -19.57
C MET A 462 -0.56 -6.75 -20.17
N GLN A 463 -0.52 -6.99 -21.47
CA GLN A 463 -1.34 -8.02 -22.13
C GLN A 463 -1.02 -9.43 -21.63
N HIS A 464 0.27 -9.77 -21.37
CA HIS A 464 0.64 -11.06 -20.81
C HIS A 464 0.10 -11.23 -19.38
N LEU A 465 0.19 -10.21 -18.56
CA LEU A 465 -0.37 -10.21 -17.20
C LEU A 465 -1.89 -10.31 -17.20
N GLN A 466 -2.58 -9.62 -18.13
CA GLN A 466 -4.04 -9.74 -18.31
C GLN A 466 -4.45 -11.17 -18.71
N ARG A 467 -3.70 -11.80 -19.61
CA ARG A 467 -3.95 -13.21 -19.99
C ARG A 467 -3.70 -14.16 -18.80
N ALA A 468 -2.69 -13.90 -17.99
CA ALA A 468 -2.44 -14.64 -16.76
C ALA A 468 -3.60 -14.50 -15.78
N GLU A 469 -4.09 -13.28 -15.51
CA GLU A 469 -5.25 -13.04 -14.65
C GLU A 469 -6.51 -13.73 -15.18
N THR A 470 -6.78 -13.66 -16.49
CA THR A 470 -7.92 -14.33 -17.13
C THR A 470 -7.87 -15.85 -16.88
N LEU A 471 -6.69 -16.46 -17.03
CA LEU A 471 -6.51 -17.90 -16.80
C LEU A 471 -6.72 -18.27 -15.32
N LEU A 472 -6.16 -17.49 -14.40
CA LEU A 472 -6.34 -17.66 -12.96
C LEU A 472 -7.84 -17.61 -12.58
N LEU A 473 -8.56 -16.61 -13.08
CA LEU A 473 -9.99 -16.43 -12.82
C LEU A 473 -10.85 -17.52 -13.45
N LYS A 474 -10.44 -18.06 -14.61
CA LYS A 474 -11.10 -19.22 -15.24
C LYS A 474 -10.97 -20.48 -14.39
N ASP A 475 -9.80 -20.71 -13.80
CA ASP A 475 -9.52 -21.85 -12.94
C ASP A 475 -10.07 -21.68 -11.51
N MET A 476 -10.39 -20.45 -11.12
CA MET A 476 -11.05 -20.05 -9.88
C MET A 476 -10.41 -20.65 -8.60
N PRO A 477 -9.11 -20.48 -8.35
CA PRO A 477 -8.52 -20.84 -7.06
C PRO A 477 -8.87 -19.81 -5.97
N VAL A 478 -9.48 -18.71 -6.34
CA VAL A 478 -9.92 -17.62 -5.44
C VAL A 478 -11.30 -17.11 -5.82
N ILE A 479 -12.03 -16.60 -4.85
CA ILE A 479 -13.32 -15.91 -5.00
C ILE A 479 -13.07 -14.45 -4.63
N PRO A 480 -12.85 -13.53 -5.58
CA PRO A 480 -12.74 -12.10 -5.29
C PRO A 480 -14.01 -11.59 -4.66
N LEU A 481 -13.92 -10.75 -3.63
CA LEU A 481 -15.09 -10.20 -2.93
C LEU A 481 -15.20 -8.69 -3.06
N TYR A 482 -14.14 -7.96 -2.70
CA TYR A 482 -14.11 -6.50 -2.83
C TYR A 482 -12.68 -5.98 -2.95
N PHE A 483 -12.55 -4.77 -3.51
CA PHE A 483 -11.33 -3.99 -3.46
C PHE A 483 -11.36 -3.05 -2.29
N TYR A 484 -10.23 -2.87 -1.63
CA TYR A 484 -10.06 -1.86 -0.61
C TYR A 484 -10.18 -0.46 -1.21
N VAL A 485 -10.53 0.49 -0.37
CA VAL A 485 -10.54 1.93 -0.67
C VAL A 485 -9.82 2.69 0.42
N SER A 486 -9.15 3.76 0.05
CA SER A 486 -8.68 4.77 1.00
C SER A 486 -9.80 5.75 1.33
N ARG A 487 -9.80 6.29 2.54
CA ARG A 487 -10.91 7.09 3.06
C ARG A 487 -10.41 8.14 4.02
N HIS A 488 -10.62 9.40 3.68
CA HIS A 488 -10.24 10.52 4.51
C HIS A 488 -11.37 11.52 4.65
N LEU A 489 -11.39 12.26 5.75
CA LEU A 489 -12.08 13.53 5.82
C LEU A 489 -11.05 14.63 5.59
N LEU A 490 -11.33 15.54 4.67
CA LEU A 490 -10.42 16.59 4.24
C LEU A 490 -11.16 17.92 4.24
N LYS A 491 -10.68 18.91 5.00
CA LYS A 491 -11.26 20.26 5.00
C LYS A 491 -11.09 20.92 3.64
N PRO A 492 -12.08 21.73 3.17
CA PRO A 492 -12.00 22.45 1.89
C PRO A 492 -10.87 23.48 1.84
N THR A 493 -10.31 23.85 2.98
CA THR A 493 -9.14 24.75 3.10
C THR A 493 -7.83 24.07 2.71
N VAL A 494 -7.77 22.73 2.73
CA VAL A 494 -6.58 21.97 2.31
C VAL A 494 -6.54 21.95 0.77
N THR A 495 -5.39 22.28 0.21
CA THR A 495 -5.11 22.30 -1.23
C THR A 495 -4.03 21.27 -1.59
N GLY A 496 -3.92 20.92 -2.87
CA GLY A 496 -2.88 20.01 -3.36
C GLY A 496 -3.14 18.53 -3.07
N TYR A 497 -4.28 18.17 -2.48
CA TYR A 497 -4.67 16.77 -2.33
C TYR A 497 -5.11 16.19 -3.68
N GLU A 498 -4.47 15.10 -4.07
CA GLU A 498 -4.85 14.30 -5.24
C GLU A 498 -5.12 12.85 -4.82
N PRO A 499 -6.30 12.29 -5.18
CA PRO A 499 -6.56 10.88 -4.94
C PRO A 499 -5.56 9.99 -5.67
N ASN A 500 -5.02 8.99 -5.00
CA ASN A 500 -4.15 8.02 -5.66
C ASN A 500 -4.30 6.63 -5.04
N VAL A 501 -4.00 5.59 -5.83
CA VAL A 501 -4.20 4.19 -5.45
C VAL A 501 -3.26 3.70 -4.36
N ARG A 502 -2.22 4.46 -4.03
CA ARG A 502 -1.24 4.12 -2.99
C ARG A 502 -1.58 4.72 -1.64
N ASP A 503 -2.54 5.64 -1.60
CA ASP A 503 -2.91 6.41 -0.42
C ASP A 503 -1.72 7.18 0.20
N ILE A 504 -0.84 7.67 -0.65
CA ILE A 504 0.35 8.44 -0.25
C ILE A 504 0.11 9.91 -0.52
N HIS A 505 -0.03 10.69 0.54
CA HIS A 505 -0.32 12.12 0.50
C HIS A 505 0.77 12.88 1.26
N LEU A 506 1.91 13.11 0.58
CA LEU A 506 3.06 13.82 1.16
C LEU A 506 2.70 15.28 1.42
N SER A 507 2.96 15.74 2.64
CA SER A 507 2.59 17.09 3.10
C SER A 507 3.28 18.21 2.30
N ARG A 508 4.40 17.92 1.65
CA ARG A 508 5.10 18.88 0.78
C ARG A 508 4.30 19.34 -0.43
N TYR A 509 3.28 18.56 -0.86
CA TYR A 509 2.37 18.93 -1.96
C TYR A 509 1.09 19.57 -1.46
N LEU A 510 0.85 19.52 -0.14
CA LEU A 510 -0.34 20.09 0.48
C LEU A 510 -0.11 21.56 0.87
N GLY A 511 -1.21 22.28 0.97
CA GLY A 511 -1.23 23.64 1.48
C GLY A 511 -2.50 23.89 2.28
N VAL A 512 -2.52 24.95 3.08
CA VAL A 512 -3.72 25.41 3.81
C VAL A 512 -4.01 26.84 3.39
N LYS A 513 -5.21 27.06 2.81
CA LYS A 513 -5.68 28.43 2.52
C LYS A 513 -5.84 29.20 3.83
N SER A 514 -5.22 30.37 3.93
CA SER A 514 -5.52 31.30 5.03
C SER A 514 -7.02 31.57 5.04
N LYS A 515 -7.65 31.52 6.22
CA LYS A 515 -9.01 32.01 6.36
C LYS A 515 -8.95 33.50 6.00
N THR A 516 -9.53 33.86 4.86
CA THR A 516 -9.80 35.27 4.58
C THR A 516 -10.72 35.73 5.70
N PRO A 517 -10.41 36.83 6.42
CA PRO A 517 -11.19 37.31 7.53
C PRO A 517 -12.60 37.72 7.14
#